data_f23fa258f46c7b0832b9dd3c01f76431
#
_entry.id   f23fa258f46c7b0832b9dd3c01f76431
#
_cell.length_a   1.000
_cell.length_b   1.000
_cell.length_c   1.000
_cell.angle_alpha   90.00
_cell.angle_beta   90.00
_cell.angle_gamma   90.00
#
_symmetry.space_group_name_H-M   'P 1'
#
loop_
_entity.id
_entity.type
_entity.pdbx_description
1 polymer ?
#
loop_
_entity_poly.entity_id
_entity_poly.type
_entity_poly.pdbx_seq_one_letter_code
_entity_poly.pdbx_strand_id
1 'polypeptide(L)'
;VTPPPPPGRPRGLTASAFLYPWDVNGDPDAARRVAALGVRQVTLASAYHSTRALTPRHPRHRIVTAEYAAVLYPPDPARWAGRAPRPYPAGDWAPGDAFGTAAKALEAAGLEVHSWVVLAHNSRLGAEHPGTSVVNAHGDRYPWAPCVARPEVRAYLTDLAAEAAVRPGARGTELESCGWYGLAHLHAHDKTGGVALGDAAQYLMSLCFCGTCRAGYAGEGADPDGLAAAVRAALEPLWAGAGGTGAADGPYGAGWAGVAELLGAPLAEATLAWRTRAARALQEDAVAAVRAAAPPGFRVLLHADPVPYRTGANPGVDPAHILGVADGVVLPCTGGAAGAVLPPFAPHTRPGTTLAANFTVVEGMGGAPGRLAEDAAHAAALGATELRLYHAGLASGADLEAVAAALRTLG
;
A
#
# COMPACT_ATOMS: atom_id res chain seq x y z
N VAL A 1 -1.75 -52.59 -0.46
CA VAL A 1 -2.04 -51.18 -0.69
C VAL A 1 -1.67 -50.45 0.59
N THR A 2 -0.53 -49.75 0.57
CA THR A 2 -0.10 -48.93 1.73
C THR A 2 -1.02 -47.70 1.78
N PRO A 3 -1.55 -47.35 2.97
CA PRO A 3 -2.37 -46.16 3.09
C PRO A 3 -1.53 -44.92 2.72
N PRO A 4 -2.15 -43.86 2.14
CA PRO A 4 -1.44 -42.63 1.86
C PRO A 4 -0.93 -42.01 3.17
N PRO A 5 0.25 -41.35 3.15
CA PRO A 5 0.76 -40.69 4.35
C PRO A 5 -0.25 -39.64 4.86
N PRO A 6 -0.35 -39.45 6.17
CA PRO A 6 -1.24 -38.45 6.73
C PRO A 6 -0.90 -37.07 6.16
N PRO A 7 -1.90 -36.20 5.93
CA PRO A 7 -1.64 -34.84 5.48
C PRO A 7 -0.67 -34.19 6.46
N GLY A 8 0.45 -33.70 5.93
CA GLY A 8 1.45 -33.00 6.73
C GLY A 8 0.78 -31.86 7.49
N ARG A 9 1.17 -31.61 8.75
CA ARG A 9 0.75 -30.45 9.52
C ARG A 9 0.89 -29.22 8.63
N PRO A 10 -0.12 -28.33 8.56
CA PRO A 10 0.04 -27.08 7.82
C PRO A 10 1.33 -26.43 8.34
N ARG A 11 2.24 -26.07 7.44
CA ARG A 11 3.42 -25.28 7.80
C ARG A 11 2.90 -24.01 8.42
N GLY A 12 3.33 -23.68 9.64
CA GLY A 12 2.92 -22.46 10.32
C GLY A 12 3.14 -21.25 9.42
N LEU A 13 2.24 -20.27 9.46
CA LEU A 13 2.33 -19.06 8.67
C LEU A 13 3.62 -18.31 8.99
N THR A 14 4.42 -17.97 7.98
CA THR A 14 5.58 -17.10 8.16
C THR A 14 5.11 -15.68 8.45
N ALA A 15 5.57 -15.09 9.56
CA ALA A 15 5.22 -13.74 9.94
C ALA A 15 6.35 -12.75 9.63
N SER A 16 5.99 -11.57 9.09
CA SER A 16 6.85 -10.40 8.90
C SER A 16 6.34 -9.22 9.72
N ALA A 17 7.26 -8.47 10.34
CA ALA A 17 6.96 -7.27 11.10
C ALA A 17 7.29 -6.01 10.30
N PHE A 18 6.35 -5.07 10.20
CA PHE A 18 6.63 -3.74 9.63
C PHE A 18 7.43 -2.88 10.60
N LEU A 19 8.51 -2.27 10.09
CA LEU A 19 9.38 -1.37 10.84
C LEU A 19 9.80 -0.18 9.99
N TYR A 20 10.09 0.93 10.66
CA TYR A 20 10.89 2.01 10.10
C TYR A 20 12.36 1.86 10.50
N PRO A 21 13.33 2.37 9.73
CA PRO A 21 14.73 2.36 10.13
C PRO A 21 14.99 3.00 11.50
N TRP A 22 14.25 4.05 11.87
CA TRP A 22 14.38 4.71 13.19
C TRP A 22 13.82 3.90 14.36
N ASP A 23 13.10 2.81 14.13
CA ASP A 23 12.71 1.86 15.19
C ASP A 23 13.90 0.99 15.63
N VAL A 24 14.94 0.91 14.79
CA VAL A 24 16.11 0.05 14.96
C VAL A 24 17.39 0.85 15.21
N ASN A 25 17.60 1.89 14.40
CA ASN A 25 18.85 2.67 14.43
C ASN A 25 19.03 3.42 15.75
N GLY A 26 20.15 3.18 16.43
CA GLY A 26 20.46 3.80 17.71
C GLY A 26 19.92 3.05 18.92
N ASP A 27 19.32 1.88 18.71
CA ASP A 27 18.91 0.94 19.75
C ASP A 27 19.59 -0.42 19.51
N PRO A 28 20.62 -0.78 20.27
CA PRO A 28 21.40 -2.02 20.06
C PRO A 28 20.57 -3.29 20.31
N ASP A 29 19.45 -3.19 21.01
CA ASP A 29 18.61 -4.33 21.36
C ASP A 29 17.37 -4.48 20.45
N ALA A 30 17.08 -3.51 19.60
CA ALA A 30 15.85 -3.49 18.80
C ALA A 30 15.71 -4.74 17.94
N ALA A 31 16.72 -5.07 17.15
CA ALA A 31 16.68 -6.22 16.25
C ALA A 31 16.47 -7.55 17.01
N ARG A 32 17.14 -7.72 18.16
CA ARG A 32 16.96 -8.89 19.03
C ARG A 32 15.55 -8.97 19.60
N ARG A 33 14.98 -7.84 20.03
CA ARG A 33 13.58 -7.81 20.50
C ARG A 33 12.59 -8.17 19.41
N VAL A 34 12.80 -7.71 18.18
CA VAL A 34 11.96 -8.08 17.03
C VAL A 34 12.06 -9.58 16.75
N ALA A 35 13.26 -10.15 16.71
CA ALA A 35 13.46 -11.59 16.52
C ALA A 35 12.77 -12.42 17.62
N ALA A 36 12.81 -11.94 18.86
CA ALA A 36 12.18 -12.61 20.01
C ALA A 36 10.64 -12.66 19.93
N LEU A 37 10.00 -11.86 19.06
CA LEU A 37 8.56 -11.99 18.79
C LEU A 37 8.20 -13.31 18.11
N GLY A 38 9.17 -13.99 17.47
CA GLY A 38 8.91 -15.19 16.67
C GLY A 38 8.70 -14.91 15.18
N VAL A 39 8.89 -13.68 14.72
CA VAL A 39 8.88 -13.35 13.28
C VAL A 39 10.16 -13.86 12.61
N ARG A 40 10.08 -14.21 11.35
CA ARG A 40 11.22 -14.61 10.53
C ARG A 40 11.69 -13.53 9.58
N GLN A 41 10.82 -12.58 9.30
CA GLN A 41 11.03 -11.54 8.31
C GLN A 41 10.65 -10.17 8.88
N VAL A 42 11.25 -9.14 8.31
CA VAL A 42 10.91 -7.74 8.56
C VAL A 42 10.63 -7.05 7.23
N THR A 43 9.56 -6.27 7.19
CA THR A 43 9.25 -5.35 6.09
C THR A 43 9.69 -3.95 6.52
N LEU A 44 10.87 -3.52 6.03
CA LEU A 44 11.58 -2.32 6.47
C LEU A 44 11.38 -1.18 5.45
N ALA A 45 10.92 -0.01 5.90
CA ALA A 45 10.69 1.13 5.01
C ALA A 45 12.00 1.61 4.38
N SER A 46 12.04 1.69 3.05
CA SER A 46 13.12 2.26 2.25
C SER A 46 12.71 3.55 1.54
N ALA A 47 11.43 3.68 1.16
CA ALA A 47 10.81 4.92 0.68
C ALA A 47 9.44 5.06 1.34
N TYR A 48 9.21 6.18 2.03
CA TYR A 48 8.00 6.35 2.83
C TYR A 48 7.48 7.79 2.76
N HIS A 49 6.18 7.96 2.96
CA HIS A 49 5.52 9.28 2.99
C HIS A 49 5.79 10.02 4.32
N SER A 50 5.32 11.28 4.42
CA SER A 50 5.38 12.04 5.68
C SER A 50 4.61 11.33 6.78
N THR A 51 5.18 11.31 8.00
CA THR A 51 4.53 10.70 9.15
C THR A 51 5.03 11.30 10.46
N ARG A 52 4.20 11.21 11.50
CA ARG A 52 4.59 11.43 12.88
C ARG A 52 4.37 10.14 13.65
N ALA A 53 5.46 9.45 13.94
CA ALA A 53 5.46 8.11 14.50
C ALA A 53 5.88 8.12 15.97
N LEU A 54 5.12 7.43 16.83
CA LEU A 54 5.59 7.08 18.17
C LEU A 54 6.61 5.94 18.07
N THR A 55 7.60 5.97 18.94
CA THR A 55 8.62 4.94 19.09
C THR A 55 8.68 4.48 20.56
N PRO A 56 7.66 3.73 21.03
CA PRO A 56 7.41 3.51 22.47
C PRO A 56 8.58 2.84 23.21
N ARG A 57 9.39 2.08 22.50
CA ARG A 57 10.47 1.27 23.10
C ARG A 57 11.87 1.79 22.80
N HIS A 58 11.99 2.83 21.95
CA HIS A 58 13.30 3.35 21.58
C HIS A 58 13.97 4.08 22.75
N PRO A 59 15.25 3.82 23.08
CA PRO A 59 15.90 4.40 24.27
C PRO A 59 16.16 5.90 24.17
N ARG A 60 16.29 6.45 22.95
CA ARG A 60 16.74 7.84 22.75
C ARG A 60 15.61 8.81 22.43
N HIS A 61 14.53 8.35 21.78
CA HIS A 61 13.41 9.21 21.36
C HIS A 61 12.07 8.49 21.52
N ARG A 62 10.98 9.26 21.56
CA ARG A 62 9.60 8.78 21.66
C ARG A 62 8.74 9.15 20.47
N ILE A 63 9.20 10.11 19.68
CA ILE A 63 8.53 10.60 18.47
C ILE A 63 9.59 10.81 17.39
N VAL A 64 9.23 10.41 16.17
CA VAL A 64 9.93 10.79 14.94
C VAL A 64 8.94 11.49 14.04
N THR A 65 9.35 12.64 13.48
CA THR A 65 8.58 13.38 12.49
C THR A 65 9.32 13.33 11.15
N ALA A 66 8.83 12.53 10.22
CA ALA A 66 9.24 12.56 8.83
C ALA A 66 8.42 13.64 8.12
N GLU A 67 9.06 14.74 7.78
CA GLU A 67 8.38 15.95 7.32
C GLU A 67 7.77 15.82 5.92
N TYR A 68 8.35 14.97 5.09
CA TYR A 68 7.92 14.75 3.70
C TYR A 68 8.22 13.32 3.25
N ALA A 69 7.62 12.93 2.13
CA ALA A 69 7.91 11.64 1.51
C ALA A 69 9.37 11.61 1.03
N ALA A 70 10.13 10.62 1.50
CA ALA A 70 11.57 10.54 1.30
C ALA A 70 12.04 9.09 1.10
N VAL A 71 13.21 8.96 0.46
CA VAL A 71 13.99 7.72 0.50
C VAL A 71 14.88 7.72 1.75
N LEU A 72 14.97 6.58 2.41
CA LEU A 72 15.67 6.41 3.71
C LEU A 72 17.08 5.82 3.52
N TYR A 73 17.67 6.14 2.38
CA TYR A 73 19.00 5.78 1.93
C TYR A 73 19.53 6.88 0.99
N PRO A 74 20.83 6.97 0.72
CA PRO A 74 21.35 7.90 -0.28
C PRO A 74 20.92 7.48 -1.70
N PRO A 75 20.12 8.30 -2.44
CA PRO A 75 19.75 7.98 -3.82
C PRO A 75 20.98 8.01 -4.73
N ASP A 76 21.00 7.17 -5.77
CA ASP A 76 22.10 7.12 -6.74
C ASP A 76 22.09 8.37 -7.64
N PRO A 77 23.10 9.24 -7.54
CA PRO A 77 23.16 10.45 -8.36
C PRO A 77 23.18 10.18 -9.86
N ALA A 78 23.75 9.04 -10.29
CA ALA A 78 23.85 8.70 -11.72
C ALA A 78 22.47 8.31 -12.28
N ARG A 79 21.66 7.56 -11.51
CA ARG A 79 20.30 7.20 -11.89
C ARG A 79 19.41 8.43 -12.09
N TRP A 80 19.58 9.43 -11.24
CA TRP A 80 18.71 10.61 -11.19
C TRP A 80 19.30 11.85 -11.90
N ALA A 81 20.47 11.72 -12.57
CA ALA A 81 21.08 12.81 -13.31
C ALA A 81 20.15 13.28 -14.44
N GLY A 82 19.88 14.59 -14.49
CA GLY A 82 19.03 15.21 -15.51
C GLY A 82 17.54 14.85 -15.44
N ARG A 83 17.09 14.12 -14.40
CA ARG A 83 15.68 13.74 -14.23
C ARG A 83 14.94 14.72 -13.33
N ALA A 84 13.68 14.96 -13.67
CA ALA A 84 12.69 15.65 -12.86
C ALA A 84 11.32 15.00 -13.13
N PRO A 85 10.59 14.52 -12.13
CA PRO A 85 10.96 14.54 -10.71
C PRO A 85 12.05 13.52 -10.31
N ARG A 86 12.58 13.66 -9.10
CA ARG A 86 13.56 12.77 -8.47
C ARG A 86 13.21 12.54 -7.00
N PRO A 87 13.69 11.45 -6.34
CA PRO A 87 13.40 11.19 -4.94
C PRO A 87 14.03 12.25 -4.03
N TYR A 88 13.39 12.47 -2.90
CA TYR A 88 13.88 13.35 -1.85
C TYR A 88 14.64 12.51 -0.82
N PRO A 89 15.90 12.82 -0.51
CA PRO A 89 16.58 12.19 0.61
C PRO A 89 15.90 12.64 1.92
N ALA A 90 15.92 11.75 2.93
CA ALA A 90 15.42 12.10 4.25
C ALA A 90 16.27 13.18 4.91
N GLY A 91 15.64 13.95 5.79
CA GLY A 91 16.32 14.88 6.69
C GLY A 91 16.91 14.17 7.93
N ASP A 92 17.11 14.95 9.00
CA ASP A 92 17.74 14.47 10.24
C ASP A 92 17.00 13.33 10.94
N TRP A 93 15.73 13.06 10.56
CA TRP A 93 14.96 11.94 11.11
C TRP A 93 15.43 10.56 10.64
N ALA A 94 16.17 10.49 9.51
CA ALA A 94 16.76 9.27 8.97
C ALA A 94 18.05 9.59 8.21
N PRO A 95 19.12 10.00 8.91
CA PRO A 95 20.35 10.50 8.29
C PRO A 95 21.15 9.38 7.61
N GLY A 96 21.83 9.73 6.52
CA GLY A 96 22.72 8.83 5.80
C GLY A 96 22.00 7.63 5.19
N ASP A 97 22.60 6.45 5.30
CA ASP A 97 21.99 5.18 4.90
C ASP A 97 21.25 4.55 6.08
N ALA A 98 20.12 5.15 6.44
CA ALA A 98 19.32 4.68 7.57
C ALA A 98 18.75 3.28 7.31
N PHE A 99 18.32 2.98 6.06
CA PHE A 99 17.86 1.66 5.67
C PHE A 99 18.97 0.62 5.82
N GLY A 100 20.14 0.84 5.21
CA GLY A 100 21.24 -0.12 5.23
C GLY A 100 21.77 -0.37 6.65
N THR A 101 21.77 0.64 7.52
CA THR A 101 22.15 0.50 8.94
C THR A 101 21.17 -0.41 9.68
N ALA A 102 19.87 -0.19 9.52
CA ALA A 102 18.84 -1.02 10.15
C ALA A 102 18.83 -2.45 9.58
N ALA A 103 18.92 -2.59 8.26
CA ALA A 103 18.95 -3.89 7.60
C ALA A 103 20.09 -4.79 8.12
N LYS A 104 21.30 -4.25 8.23
CA LYS A 104 22.46 -4.98 8.80
C LYS A 104 22.22 -5.47 10.22
N ALA A 105 21.59 -4.63 11.07
CA ALA A 105 21.29 -5.03 12.44
C ALA A 105 20.24 -6.14 12.50
N LEU A 106 19.22 -6.09 11.63
CA LEU A 106 18.16 -7.08 11.52
C LEU A 106 18.70 -8.41 10.97
N GLU A 107 19.51 -8.38 9.91
CA GLU A 107 20.19 -9.58 9.37
C GLU A 107 21.10 -10.24 10.42
N ALA A 108 21.87 -9.44 11.19
CA ALA A 108 22.71 -9.96 12.28
C ALA A 108 21.89 -10.63 13.41
N ALA A 109 20.62 -10.28 13.56
CA ALA A 109 19.68 -10.95 14.48
C ALA A 109 18.99 -12.17 13.85
N GLY A 110 19.35 -12.57 12.62
CA GLY A 110 18.81 -13.74 11.92
C GLY A 110 17.47 -13.48 11.21
N LEU A 111 17.11 -12.21 10.98
CA LEU A 111 15.88 -11.83 10.30
C LEU A 111 16.13 -11.61 8.81
N GLU A 112 15.22 -12.10 7.96
CA GLU A 112 15.17 -11.74 6.55
C GLU A 112 14.57 -10.34 6.38
N VAL A 113 15.19 -9.50 5.55
CA VAL A 113 14.73 -8.12 5.33
C VAL A 113 14.10 -8.00 3.95
N HIS A 114 12.85 -7.53 3.90
CA HIS A 114 12.21 -7.02 2.69
C HIS A 114 12.12 -5.50 2.78
N SER A 115 12.33 -4.82 1.66
CA SER A 115 12.12 -3.38 1.59
C SER A 115 10.63 -3.05 1.49
N TRP A 116 10.22 -1.93 2.08
CA TRP A 116 8.88 -1.38 1.96
C TRP A 116 8.93 -0.06 1.23
N VAL A 117 8.26 0.01 0.09
CA VAL A 117 8.32 1.13 -0.84
C VAL A 117 6.93 1.72 -1.05
N VAL A 118 6.68 2.92 -0.55
CA VAL A 118 5.46 3.68 -0.85
C VAL A 118 5.69 4.50 -2.12
N LEU A 119 4.87 4.29 -3.13
CA LEU A 119 5.05 4.88 -4.46
C LEU A 119 4.19 6.14 -4.70
N ALA A 120 2.90 5.99 -4.95
CA ALA A 120 2.03 7.07 -5.43
C ALA A 120 1.42 7.91 -4.30
N HIS A 121 2.20 8.21 -3.24
CA HIS A 121 1.78 9.09 -2.14
C HIS A 121 2.93 10.03 -1.74
N ASN A 122 2.92 11.28 -2.27
CA ASN A 122 4.03 12.20 -2.06
C ASN A 122 3.59 13.66 -2.22
N SER A 123 3.25 14.32 -1.12
CA SER A 123 2.79 15.71 -1.11
C SER A 123 3.86 16.71 -1.57
N ARG A 124 5.13 16.46 -1.26
CA ARG A 124 6.22 17.33 -1.69
C ARG A 124 6.41 17.28 -3.20
N LEU A 125 6.28 16.10 -3.81
CA LEU A 125 6.31 15.94 -5.26
C LEU A 125 5.24 16.82 -5.93
N GLY A 126 4.00 16.75 -5.47
CA GLY A 126 2.92 17.55 -6.02
C GLY A 126 3.06 19.04 -5.77
N ALA A 127 3.68 19.45 -4.67
CA ALA A 127 3.96 20.86 -4.38
C ALA A 127 5.05 21.43 -5.30
N GLU A 128 6.16 20.70 -5.50
CA GLU A 128 7.28 21.14 -6.35
C GLU A 128 7.00 20.93 -7.86
N HIS A 129 6.18 19.92 -8.20
CA HIS A 129 5.81 19.57 -9.57
C HIS A 129 4.28 19.46 -9.72
N PRO A 130 3.52 20.57 -9.65
CA PRO A 130 2.03 20.52 -9.63
C PRO A 130 1.42 19.80 -10.83
N GLY A 131 2.14 19.78 -11.97
CA GLY A 131 1.75 19.03 -13.16
C GLY A 131 1.61 17.54 -12.96
N THR A 132 2.26 16.95 -11.95
CA THR A 132 2.20 15.50 -11.68
C THR A 132 0.94 15.05 -10.96
N SER A 133 0.20 15.97 -10.34
CA SER A 133 -0.91 15.67 -9.44
C SER A 133 -2.19 15.23 -10.17
N VAL A 134 -3.00 14.44 -9.48
CA VAL A 134 -4.41 14.21 -9.84
C VAL A 134 -5.14 15.57 -9.86
N VAL A 135 -6.04 15.74 -10.83
CA VAL A 135 -6.94 16.91 -10.94
C VAL A 135 -8.37 16.37 -11.01
N ASN A 136 -9.21 16.67 -10.02
CA ASN A 136 -10.57 16.18 -9.96
C ASN A 136 -11.52 16.87 -11.00
N ALA A 137 -12.79 16.48 -11.03
CA ALA A 137 -13.78 17.03 -11.97
C ALA A 137 -14.09 18.53 -11.74
N HIS A 138 -13.79 19.06 -10.56
CA HIS A 138 -13.96 20.47 -10.22
C HIS A 138 -12.71 21.31 -10.54
N GLY A 139 -11.60 20.67 -10.94
CA GLY A 139 -10.31 21.33 -11.23
C GLY A 139 -9.36 21.38 -10.03
N ASP A 140 -9.72 20.85 -8.87
CA ASP A 140 -8.86 20.82 -7.70
C ASP A 140 -7.74 19.82 -7.87
N ARG A 141 -6.55 20.20 -7.44
CA ARG A 141 -5.36 19.33 -7.47
C ARG A 141 -5.18 18.62 -6.15
N TYR A 142 -4.72 17.37 -6.24
CA TYR A 142 -4.35 16.55 -5.10
C TYR A 142 -2.81 16.41 -5.04
N PRO A 143 -2.11 17.36 -4.39
CA PRO A 143 -0.63 17.35 -4.36
C PRO A 143 -0.06 16.04 -3.79
N TRP A 144 -0.78 15.37 -2.89
CA TRP A 144 -0.39 14.11 -2.28
C TRP A 144 -0.53 12.89 -3.18
N ALA A 145 -1.29 13.00 -4.28
CA ALA A 145 -1.66 11.89 -5.16
C ALA A 145 -1.14 12.14 -6.60
N PRO A 146 0.04 11.62 -6.96
CA PRO A 146 0.52 11.66 -8.33
C PRO A 146 -0.43 10.91 -9.28
N CYS A 147 -0.64 11.46 -10.47
CA CYS A 147 -1.43 10.83 -11.51
C CYS A 147 -0.61 9.75 -12.23
N VAL A 148 -0.84 8.50 -11.90
CA VAL A 148 -0.09 7.33 -12.41
C VAL A 148 -0.24 7.09 -13.91
N ALA A 149 -1.21 7.72 -14.57
CA ALA A 149 -1.38 7.67 -16.00
C ALA A 149 -0.38 8.55 -16.77
N ARG A 150 0.21 9.56 -16.12
CA ARG A 150 1.16 10.46 -16.76
C ARG A 150 2.49 9.75 -17.01
N PRO A 151 3.04 9.80 -18.24
CA PRO A 151 4.29 9.11 -18.56
C PRO A 151 5.46 9.49 -17.65
N GLU A 152 5.63 10.77 -17.33
CA GLU A 152 6.69 11.27 -16.46
C GLU A 152 6.55 10.81 -15.01
N VAL A 153 5.31 10.68 -14.51
CA VAL A 153 5.03 10.13 -13.18
C VAL A 153 5.30 8.63 -13.15
N ARG A 154 4.82 7.90 -14.16
CA ARG A 154 5.06 6.46 -14.27
C ARG A 154 6.55 6.15 -14.36
N ALA A 155 7.30 6.88 -15.18
CA ALA A 155 8.76 6.72 -15.28
C ALA A 155 9.45 6.96 -13.93
N TYR A 156 9.08 8.03 -13.22
CA TYR A 156 9.60 8.33 -11.89
C TYR A 156 9.31 7.21 -10.89
N LEU A 157 8.05 6.74 -10.81
CA LEU A 157 7.65 5.70 -9.87
C LEU A 157 8.30 4.34 -10.19
N THR A 158 8.49 4.03 -11.47
CA THR A 158 9.19 2.82 -11.93
C THR A 158 10.66 2.83 -11.51
N ASP A 159 11.37 3.94 -11.72
CA ASP A 159 12.76 4.10 -11.31
C ASP A 159 12.90 4.09 -9.78
N LEU A 160 11.98 4.75 -9.06
CA LEU A 160 11.93 4.73 -7.61
C LEU A 160 11.69 3.31 -7.07
N ALA A 161 10.77 2.56 -7.67
CA ALA A 161 10.53 1.17 -7.29
C ALA A 161 11.80 0.33 -7.42
N ALA A 162 12.50 0.41 -8.56
CA ALA A 162 13.73 -0.34 -8.80
C ALA A 162 14.84 0.01 -7.80
N GLU A 163 15.03 1.29 -7.52
CA GLU A 163 16.10 1.72 -6.61
C GLU A 163 15.76 1.43 -5.15
N ALA A 164 14.56 1.80 -4.69
CA ALA A 164 14.17 1.66 -3.30
C ALA A 164 13.91 0.20 -2.89
N ALA A 165 13.49 -0.66 -3.83
CA ALA A 165 13.28 -2.07 -3.58
C ALA A 165 14.59 -2.83 -3.41
N VAL A 166 15.53 -2.62 -4.34
CA VAL A 166 16.78 -3.41 -4.42
C VAL A 166 17.87 -2.74 -3.60
N ARG A 167 17.72 -2.79 -2.29
CA ARG A 167 18.72 -2.27 -1.35
C ARG A 167 19.64 -3.37 -0.84
N PRO A 168 20.91 -3.06 -0.49
CA PRO A 168 21.79 -4.02 0.17
C PRO A 168 21.11 -4.62 1.41
N GLY A 169 21.14 -5.96 1.53
CA GLY A 169 20.48 -6.70 2.61
C GLY A 169 19.02 -7.08 2.32
N ALA A 170 18.33 -6.46 1.37
CA ALA A 170 16.97 -6.85 1.02
C ALA A 170 16.94 -8.15 0.20
N ARG A 171 16.01 -9.05 0.55
CA ARG A 171 15.71 -10.31 -0.16
C ARG A 171 14.41 -10.26 -0.95
N GLY A 172 13.64 -9.22 -0.79
CA GLY A 172 12.39 -8.96 -1.46
C GLY A 172 11.91 -7.55 -1.20
N THR A 173 10.75 -7.23 -1.74
CA THR A 173 10.10 -5.91 -1.59
C THR A 173 8.61 -6.03 -1.49
N GLU A 174 7.99 -5.05 -0.83
CA GLU A 174 6.56 -4.81 -0.81
C GLU A 174 6.30 -3.41 -1.34
N LEU A 175 5.62 -3.33 -2.50
CA LEU A 175 5.27 -2.08 -3.18
C LEU A 175 3.88 -1.64 -2.72
N GLU A 176 3.81 -0.56 -1.97
CA GLU A 176 2.57 0.06 -1.51
C GLU A 176 2.20 1.24 -2.41
N SER A 177 0.90 1.52 -2.53
CA SER A 177 0.40 2.60 -3.39
C SER A 177 0.87 2.48 -4.85
N CYS A 178 1.04 1.24 -5.35
CA CYS A 178 1.40 0.96 -6.74
C CYS A 178 0.17 1.00 -7.65
N GLY A 179 -0.48 2.16 -7.70
CA GLY A 179 -1.72 2.40 -8.43
C GLY A 179 -2.32 3.75 -8.07
N TRP A 180 -3.64 3.89 -8.24
CA TRP A 180 -4.34 5.14 -7.98
C TRP A 180 -4.48 5.41 -6.48
N TYR A 181 -3.88 6.52 -6.01
CA TYR A 181 -4.07 6.98 -4.64
C TYR A 181 -5.36 7.81 -4.48
N GLY A 182 -5.65 8.72 -5.42
CA GLY A 182 -6.89 9.48 -5.48
C GLY A 182 -7.14 10.37 -4.26
N LEU A 183 -8.40 10.41 -3.82
CA LEU A 183 -8.84 11.16 -2.63
C LEU A 183 -8.56 10.40 -1.32
N ALA A 184 -7.68 9.40 -1.27
CA ALA A 184 -7.29 8.81 -0.01
C ALA A 184 -6.60 9.87 0.90
N HIS A 185 -6.43 9.53 2.17
CA HIS A 185 -5.96 10.50 3.18
C HIS A 185 -4.66 11.22 2.79
N LEU A 186 -4.57 12.50 3.12
CA LEU A 186 -3.33 13.27 3.03
C LEU A 186 -2.47 13.03 4.28
N HIS A 187 -3.06 13.22 5.47
CA HIS A 187 -2.44 13.01 6.79
C HIS A 187 -3.51 13.02 7.90
N ALA A 188 -3.09 12.89 9.17
CA ALA A 188 -3.99 12.82 10.33
C ALA A 188 -4.88 14.07 10.59
N HIS A 189 -4.63 15.18 9.89
CA HIS A 189 -5.41 16.42 10.04
C HIS A 189 -6.40 16.67 8.91
N ASP A 190 -6.75 15.65 8.13
CA ASP A 190 -7.77 15.76 7.08
C ASP A 190 -9.11 16.24 7.66
N LYS A 191 -9.74 17.17 6.97
CA LYS A 191 -11.02 17.78 7.34
C LYS A 191 -12.09 17.47 6.26
N THR A 192 -12.09 16.23 5.79
CA THR A 192 -12.98 15.76 4.72
C THR A 192 -14.33 15.23 5.22
N GLY A 193 -14.53 15.14 6.54
CA GLY A 193 -15.71 14.57 7.17
C GLY A 193 -16.96 15.49 7.21
N GLY A 194 -16.92 16.67 6.57
CA GLY A 194 -18.09 17.55 6.48
C GLY A 194 -19.22 16.99 5.62
N VAL A 195 -18.89 16.05 4.74
CA VAL A 195 -19.80 15.29 3.92
C VAL A 195 -19.42 13.82 3.99
N ALA A 196 -20.37 12.93 4.23
CA ALA A 196 -20.13 11.49 4.27
C ALA A 196 -19.94 10.97 2.84
N LEU A 197 -18.67 10.77 2.45
CA LEU A 197 -18.32 10.16 1.16
C LEU A 197 -18.36 8.63 1.31
N GLY A 198 -19.34 7.98 0.69
CA GLY A 198 -19.32 6.53 0.50
C GLY A 198 -18.39 6.11 -0.63
N ASP A 199 -18.25 4.80 -0.86
CA ASP A 199 -17.29 4.22 -1.81
C ASP A 199 -17.46 4.78 -3.24
N ALA A 200 -18.69 4.96 -3.72
CA ALA A 200 -18.94 5.50 -5.06
C ALA A 200 -18.55 6.98 -5.16
N ALA A 201 -18.91 7.80 -4.17
CA ALA A 201 -18.52 9.22 -4.14
C ALA A 201 -16.99 9.38 -4.01
N GLN A 202 -16.35 8.56 -3.17
CA GLN A 202 -14.89 8.50 -3.05
C GLN A 202 -14.23 8.19 -4.41
N TYR A 203 -14.79 7.24 -5.17
CA TYR A 203 -14.32 6.91 -6.51
C TYR A 203 -14.46 8.10 -7.46
N LEU A 204 -15.64 8.72 -7.52
CA LEU A 204 -15.91 9.88 -8.38
C LEU A 204 -14.97 11.05 -8.09
N MET A 205 -14.72 11.35 -6.82
CA MET A 205 -13.77 12.37 -6.39
C MET A 205 -12.31 11.98 -6.70
N SER A 206 -12.03 10.70 -6.88
CA SER A 206 -10.70 10.19 -7.22
C SER A 206 -10.41 10.11 -8.71
N LEU A 207 -11.37 10.44 -9.58
CA LEU A 207 -11.16 10.49 -11.02
C LEU A 207 -10.25 11.67 -11.39
N CYS A 208 -9.26 11.40 -12.23
CA CYS A 208 -8.32 12.43 -12.70
C CYS A 208 -8.77 12.98 -14.05
N PHE A 209 -8.80 14.30 -14.18
CA PHE A 209 -9.12 15.03 -15.41
C PHE A 209 -7.93 15.83 -15.96
N CYS A 210 -6.69 15.43 -15.67
CA CYS A 210 -5.52 15.99 -16.36
C CYS A 210 -5.57 15.65 -17.86
N GLY A 211 -4.74 16.33 -18.68
CA GLY A 211 -4.73 16.11 -20.14
C GLY A 211 -4.58 14.65 -20.55
N THR A 212 -3.70 13.88 -19.87
CA THR A 212 -3.49 12.46 -20.13
C THR A 212 -4.75 11.63 -19.85
N CYS A 213 -5.41 11.86 -18.70
CA CYS A 213 -6.62 11.12 -18.34
C CYS A 213 -7.82 11.49 -19.23
N ARG A 214 -7.94 12.76 -19.61
CA ARG A 214 -8.97 13.19 -20.57
C ARG A 214 -8.81 12.50 -21.92
N ALA A 215 -7.59 12.43 -22.45
CA ALA A 215 -7.29 11.67 -23.66
C ALA A 215 -7.58 10.16 -23.48
N GLY A 216 -7.29 9.62 -22.29
CA GLY A 216 -7.59 8.23 -21.95
C GLY A 216 -9.07 7.93 -21.97
N TYR A 217 -9.93 8.77 -21.36
CA TYR A 217 -11.38 8.60 -21.40
C TYR A 217 -11.94 8.72 -22.81
N ALA A 218 -11.42 9.66 -23.62
CA ALA A 218 -11.81 9.77 -25.02
C ALA A 218 -11.46 8.49 -25.81
N GLY A 219 -10.32 7.87 -25.51
CA GLY A 219 -9.92 6.56 -26.08
C GLY A 219 -10.85 5.41 -25.67
N GLU A 220 -11.55 5.51 -24.54
CA GLU A 220 -12.60 4.58 -24.10
C GLU A 220 -14.00 4.99 -24.58
N GLY A 221 -14.11 5.97 -25.46
CA GLY A 221 -15.38 6.41 -26.06
C GLY A 221 -16.18 7.39 -25.20
N ALA A 222 -15.64 7.90 -24.09
CA ALA A 222 -16.30 8.92 -23.25
C ALA A 222 -15.83 10.32 -23.61
N ASP A 223 -16.76 11.25 -23.86
CA ASP A 223 -16.42 12.67 -23.97
C ASP A 223 -15.92 13.20 -22.62
N PRO A 224 -14.67 13.71 -22.53
CA PRO A 224 -14.08 14.09 -21.25
C PRO A 224 -14.78 15.29 -20.58
N ASP A 225 -15.35 16.21 -21.34
CA ASP A 225 -16.08 17.37 -20.81
C ASP A 225 -17.44 16.94 -20.28
N GLY A 226 -18.16 16.12 -21.04
CA GLY A 226 -19.40 15.50 -20.63
C GLY A 226 -19.23 14.62 -19.39
N LEU A 227 -18.17 13.80 -19.34
CA LEU A 227 -17.86 13.00 -18.16
C LEU A 227 -17.58 13.87 -16.92
N ALA A 228 -16.77 14.92 -17.03
CA ALA A 228 -16.52 15.83 -15.92
C ALA A 228 -17.80 16.53 -15.44
N ALA A 229 -18.68 16.93 -16.38
CA ALA A 229 -19.99 17.51 -16.05
C ALA A 229 -20.90 16.48 -15.34
N ALA A 230 -20.94 15.23 -15.81
CA ALA A 230 -21.71 14.16 -15.19
C ALA A 230 -21.23 13.87 -13.75
N VAL A 231 -19.91 13.81 -13.53
CA VAL A 231 -19.34 13.63 -12.18
C VAL A 231 -19.74 14.76 -11.24
N ARG A 232 -19.64 16.02 -11.68
CA ARG A 232 -20.06 17.16 -10.86
C ARG A 232 -21.55 17.10 -10.55
N ALA A 233 -22.39 16.84 -11.54
CA ALA A 233 -23.84 16.72 -11.36
C ALA A 233 -24.24 15.60 -10.41
N ALA A 234 -23.56 14.46 -10.50
CA ALA A 234 -23.74 13.31 -9.61
C ALA A 234 -23.41 13.63 -8.15
N LEU A 235 -22.39 14.48 -7.91
CA LEU A 235 -21.95 14.84 -6.56
C LEU A 235 -22.71 16.05 -5.97
N GLU A 236 -23.40 16.85 -6.78
CA GLU A 236 -24.09 18.07 -6.34
C GLU A 236 -25.08 17.83 -5.19
N PRO A 237 -25.97 16.80 -5.25
CA PRO A 237 -26.89 16.54 -4.14
C PRO A 237 -26.16 16.19 -2.83
N LEU A 238 -24.98 15.57 -2.93
CA LEU A 238 -24.18 15.19 -1.76
C LEU A 238 -23.69 16.43 -1.00
N TRP A 239 -23.27 17.48 -1.73
CA TRP A 239 -22.85 18.76 -1.13
C TRP A 239 -24.00 19.47 -0.42
N ALA A 240 -25.22 19.29 -0.89
CA ALA A 240 -26.44 19.79 -0.26
C ALA A 240 -26.92 18.94 0.95
N GLY A 241 -26.20 17.87 1.31
CA GLY A 241 -26.54 17.02 2.44
C GLY A 241 -27.47 15.83 2.12
N ALA A 242 -27.70 15.52 0.86
CA ALA A 242 -28.59 14.41 0.46
C ALA A 242 -28.03 13.01 0.82
N GLY A 243 -26.76 12.90 1.20
CA GLY A 243 -26.13 11.63 1.58
C GLY A 243 -26.48 11.09 2.97
N GLY A 244 -27.32 11.79 3.75
CA GLY A 244 -27.65 11.39 5.12
C GLY A 244 -26.45 11.44 6.07
N THR A 245 -26.60 10.88 7.28
CA THR A 245 -25.54 10.80 8.29
C THR A 245 -24.67 9.54 8.17
N GLY A 246 -25.01 8.63 7.24
CA GLY A 246 -24.29 7.37 7.02
C GLY A 246 -23.72 7.27 5.60
N ALA A 247 -22.40 7.11 5.46
CA ALA A 247 -21.70 6.91 4.19
C ALA A 247 -22.18 5.65 3.40
N ALA A 248 -23.02 4.81 4.02
CA ALA A 248 -23.48 3.55 3.47
C ALA A 248 -24.87 3.65 2.78
N ASP A 249 -25.57 4.79 2.90
CA ASP A 249 -26.93 4.92 2.41
C ASP A 249 -26.98 5.43 0.97
N GLY A 250 -27.87 4.82 0.18
CA GLY A 250 -28.12 5.22 -1.20
C GLY A 250 -26.95 4.93 -2.17
N PRO A 251 -26.97 5.52 -3.39
CA PRO A 251 -26.01 5.20 -4.45
C PRO A 251 -24.57 5.58 -4.09
N TYR A 252 -24.36 6.55 -3.20
CA TYR A 252 -23.01 7.01 -2.83
C TYR A 252 -22.22 5.96 -2.06
N GLY A 253 -22.89 5.09 -1.27
CA GLY A 253 -22.27 4.00 -0.51
C GLY A 253 -22.32 2.63 -1.20
N ALA A 254 -23.06 2.49 -2.31
CA ALA A 254 -23.33 1.21 -2.95
C ALA A 254 -22.17 0.67 -3.81
N GLY A 255 -20.95 1.14 -3.61
CA GLY A 255 -19.77 0.68 -4.33
C GLY A 255 -19.91 0.85 -5.85
N TRP A 256 -19.55 -0.18 -6.63
CA TRP A 256 -19.61 -0.08 -8.09
C TRP A 256 -21.01 0.08 -8.63
N ALA A 257 -22.01 -0.55 -8.03
CA ALA A 257 -23.42 -0.36 -8.42
C ALA A 257 -23.83 1.11 -8.29
N GLY A 258 -23.38 1.78 -7.23
CA GLY A 258 -23.62 3.22 -7.05
C GLY A 258 -22.92 4.08 -8.10
N VAL A 259 -21.69 3.75 -8.49
CA VAL A 259 -20.98 4.46 -9.58
C VAL A 259 -21.77 4.32 -10.89
N ALA A 260 -22.25 3.11 -11.22
CA ALA A 260 -23.02 2.86 -12.42
C ALA A 260 -24.39 3.56 -12.39
N GLU A 261 -25.03 3.66 -11.21
CA GLU A 261 -26.27 4.43 -11.04
C GLU A 261 -26.06 5.95 -11.23
N LEU A 262 -24.99 6.49 -10.64
CA LEU A 262 -24.68 7.92 -10.65
C LEU A 262 -24.20 8.44 -12.01
N LEU A 263 -23.42 7.66 -12.76
CA LEU A 263 -22.85 8.07 -14.05
C LEU A 263 -23.56 7.46 -15.26
N GLY A 264 -24.35 6.42 -15.07
CA GLY A 264 -24.75 5.50 -16.13
C GLY A 264 -23.64 4.52 -16.49
N ALA A 265 -24.01 3.28 -16.85
CA ALA A 265 -23.08 2.20 -17.10
C ALA A 265 -21.98 2.53 -18.13
N PRO A 266 -22.25 3.17 -19.29
CA PRO A 266 -21.21 3.45 -20.28
C PRO A 266 -20.08 4.35 -19.76
N LEU A 267 -20.41 5.42 -19.01
CA LEU A 267 -19.40 6.32 -18.44
C LEU A 267 -18.65 5.64 -17.28
N ALA A 268 -19.35 4.90 -16.42
CA ALA A 268 -18.74 4.16 -15.35
C ALA A 268 -17.69 3.16 -15.89
N GLU A 269 -18.06 2.36 -16.89
CA GLU A 269 -17.18 1.38 -17.54
C GLU A 269 -15.98 2.04 -18.20
N ALA A 270 -16.17 3.14 -18.93
CA ALA A 270 -15.07 3.88 -19.56
C ALA A 270 -14.07 4.40 -18.52
N THR A 271 -14.53 4.91 -17.36
CA THR A 271 -13.64 5.37 -16.30
C THR A 271 -12.85 4.22 -15.69
N LEU A 272 -13.48 3.08 -15.44
CA LEU A 272 -12.81 1.91 -14.87
C LEU A 272 -11.81 1.30 -15.86
N ALA A 273 -12.18 1.18 -17.13
CA ALA A 273 -11.31 0.64 -18.18
C ALA A 273 -10.02 1.46 -18.29
N TRP A 274 -10.12 2.78 -18.38
CA TRP A 274 -8.95 3.65 -18.42
C TRP A 274 -8.09 3.54 -17.16
N ARG A 275 -8.69 3.61 -15.98
CA ARG A 275 -7.97 3.54 -14.71
C ARG A 275 -7.25 2.19 -14.53
N THR A 276 -7.93 1.10 -14.88
CA THR A 276 -7.34 -0.25 -14.84
C THR A 276 -6.14 -0.35 -15.77
N ARG A 277 -6.25 0.15 -17.01
CA ARG A 277 -5.13 0.15 -17.97
C ARG A 277 -3.92 0.94 -17.43
N ALA A 278 -4.15 2.13 -16.92
CA ALA A 278 -3.07 2.97 -16.38
C ALA A 278 -2.41 2.36 -15.13
N ALA A 279 -3.19 1.77 -14.23
CA ALA A 279 -2.67 1.10 -13.04
C ALA A 279 -1.86 -0.15 -13.40
N ARG A 280 -2.37 -1.00 -14.31
CA ARG A 280 -1.64 -2.18 -14.80
C ARG A 280 -0.32 -1.83 -15.44
N ALA A 281 -0.27 -0.78 -16.27
CA ALA A 281 0.96 -0.32 -16.89
C ALA A 281 2.02 0.07 -15.84
N LEU A 282 1.63 0.79 -14.77
CA LEU A 282 2.56 1.09 -13.68
C LEU A 282 3.01 -0.18 -12.94
N GLN A 283 2.09 -1.09 -12.63
CA GLN A 283 2.39 -2.33 -11.90
C GLN A 283 3.37 -3.21 -12.68
N GLU A 284 3.12 -3.40 -13.97
CA GLU A 284 3.99 -4.17 -14.87
C GLU A 284 5.38 -3.52 -14.99
N ASP A 285 5.44 -2.22 -15.24
CA ASP A 285 6.69 -1.47 -15.37
C ASP A 285 7.51 -1.51 -14.08
N ALA A 286 6.87 -1.29 -12.92
CA ALA A 286 7.52 -1.30 -11.61
C ALA A 286 8.08 -2.69 -11.28
N VAL A 287 7.29 -3.75 -11.45
CA VAL A 287 7.75 -5.13 -11.20
C VAL A 287 8.88 -5.53 -12.15
N ALA A 288 8.76 -5.20 -13.44
CA ALA A 288 9.80 -5.48 -14.42
C ALA A 288 11.11 -4.75 -14.08
N ALA A 289 11.03 -3.46 -13.68
CA ALA A 289 12.19 -2.67 -13.31
C ALA A 289 12.87 -3.19 -12.02
N VAL A 290 12.09 -3.59 -11.02
CA VAL A 290 12.64 -4.23 -9.81
C VAL A 290 13.34 -5.54 -10.18
N ARG A 291 12.71 -6.41 -10.97
CA ARG A 291 13.30 -7.69 -11.39
C ARG A 291 14.57 -7.51 -12.21
N ALA A 292 14.63 -6.49 -13.06
CA ALA A 292 15.84 -6.19 -13.85
C ALA A 292 17.02 -5.72 -12.98
N ALA A 293 16.76 -5.10 -11.84
CA ALA A 293 17.77 -4.62 -10.91
C ALA A 293 18.14 -5.64 -9.80
N ALA A 294 17.26 -6.60 -9.53
CA ALA A 294 17.35 -7.50 -8.39
C ALA A 294 18.19 -8.77 -8.69
N PRO A 295 18.81 -9.37 -7.67
CA PRO A 295 19.42 -10.69 -7.80
C PRO A 295 18.35 -11.78 -8.01
N PRO A 296 18.75 -12.96 -8.54
CA PRO A 296 17.83 -14.09 -8.67
C PRO A 296 17.19 -14.48 -7.33
N GLY A 297 15.89 -14.80 -7.35
CA GLY A 297 15.12 -15.19 -6.17
C GLY A 297 14.60 -14.02 -5.33
N PHE A 298 14.82 -12.78 -5.74
CA PHE A 298 14.28 -11.60 -5.08
C PHE A 298 12.75 -11.56 -5.25
N ARG A 299 12.02 -11.47 -4.14
CA ARG A 299 10.56 -11.52 -4.13
C ARG A 299 9.95 -10.13 -4.30
N VAL A 300 8.91 -10.03 -5.12
CA VAL A 300 8.19 -8.76 -5.36
C VAL A 300 6.72 -8.96 -5.02
N LEU A 301 6.26 -8.31 -3.94
CA LEU A 301 4.87 -8.30 -3.51
C LEU A 301 4.27 -6.90 -3.70
N LEU A 302 2.96 -6.82 -3.94
CA LEU A 302 2.23 -5.57 -4.00
C LEU A 302 1.16 -5.51 -2.91
N HIS A 303 1.05 -4.37 -2.24
CA HIS A 303 -0.14 -4.06 -1.44
C HIS A 303 -1.32 -3.86 -2.38
N ALA A 304 -2.41 -4.57 -2.16
CA ALA A 304 -3.52 -4.65 -3.10
C ALA A 304 -4.88 -4.84 -2.40
N ASP A 305 -5.94 -4.52 -3.16
CA ASP A 305 -7.33 -4.82 -2.81
C ASP A 305 -8.00 -5.49 -4.03
N PRO A 306 -8.83 -6.52 -3.87
CA PRO A 306 -9.50 -7.19 -4.99
C PRO A 306 -10.57 -6.32 -5.66
N VAL A 307 -11.01 -5.24 -5.02
CA VAL A 307 -12.01 -4.31 -5.57
C VAL A 307 -11.34 -3.36 -6.56
N PRO A 308 -11.57 -3.48 -7.88
CA PRO A 308 -10.76 -2.84 -8.92
C PRO A 308 -10.80 -1.31 -8.91
N TYR A 309 -11.82 -0.70 -8.29
CA TYR A 309 -11.94 0.74 -8.19
C TYR A 309 -11.36 1.32 -6.88
N ARG A 310 -10.81 0.50 -5.98
CA ARG A 310 -10.20 0.94 -4.72
C ARG A 310 -9.00 1.85 -4.96
N THR A 311 -8.84 2.86 -4.11
CA THR A 311 -7.73 3.83 -4.13
C THR A 311 -6.98 3.83 -2.79
N GLY A 312 -5.78 4.40 -2.77
CA GLY A 312 -4.99 4.57 -1.55
C GLY A 312 -3.80 3.63 -1.44
N ALA A 313 -3.47 3.25 -0.21
CA ALA A 313 -2.31 2.41 0.12
C ALA A 313 -2.39 1.02 -0.53
N ASN A 314 -3.59 0.43 -0.56
CA ASN A 314 -3.90 -0.86 -1.18
C ASN A 314 -4.78 -0.62 -2.42
N PRO A 315 -4.21 -0.21 -3.57
CA PRO A 315 -5.01 0.08 -4.74
C PRO A 315 -5.65 -1.17 -5.33
N GLY A 316 -6.80 -0.97 -5.97
CA GLY A 316 -7.54 -2.05 -6.60
C GLY A 316 -6.79 -2.71 -7.73
N VAL A 317 -6.85 -4.04 -7.79
CA VAL A 317 -6.21 -4.87 -8.81
C VAL A 317 -7.18 -5.93 -9.34
N ASP A 318 -6.85 -6.49 -10.51
CA ASP A 318 -7.40 -7.76 -10.97
C ASP A 318 -6.54 -8.89 -10.39
N PRO A 319 -7.10 -9.81 -9.58
CA PRO A 319 -6.35 -10.88 -8.94
C PRO A 319 -5.59 -11.78 -9.92
N ALA A 320 -6.21 -12.14 -11.04
CA ALA A 320 -5.57 -12.99 -12.05
C ALA A 320 -4.37 -12.30 -12.70
N HIS A 321 -4.53 -11.03 -13.05
CA HIS A 321 -3.48 -10.22 -13.66
C HIS A 321 -2.30 -10.03 -12.70
N ILE A 322 -2.57 -9.55 -11.49
CA ILE A 322 -1.48 -9.19 -10.58
C ILE A 322 -0.65 -10.40 -10.12
N LEU A 323 -1.28 -11.56 -9.89
CA LEU A 323 -0.58 -12.81 -9.58
C LEU A 323 0.12 -13.44 -10.80
N GLY A 324 -0.16 -12.95 -12.01
CA GLY A 324 0.61 -13.22 -13.21
C GLY A 324 1.87 -12.36 -13.34
N VAL A 325 1.92 -11.22 -12.68
CA VAL A 325 3.00 -10.21 -12.75
C VAL A 325 3.93 -10.29 -11.55
N ALA A 326 3.39 -10.31 -10.33
CA ALA A 326 4.13 -10.32 -9.07
C ALA A 326 4.21 -11.73 -8.44
N ASP A 327 5.07 -11.88 -7.41
CA ASP A 327 5.21 -13.13 -6.67
C ASP A 327 4.13 -13.30 -5.59
N GLY A 328 3.33 -12.27 -5.37
CA GLY A 328 2.21 -12.27 -4.45
C GLY A 328 1.69 -10.89 -4.10
N VAL A 329 0.76 -10.87 -3.16
CA VAL A 329 0.09 -9.65 -2.69
C VAL A 329 0.04 -9.59 -1.17
N VAL A 330 -0.03 -8.36 -0.64
CA VAL A 330 -0.27 -8.04 0.76
C VAL A 330 -1.67 -7.44 0.86
N LEU A 331 -2.56 -8.08 1.62
CA LEU A 331 -3.99 -7.80 1.65
C LEU A 331 -4.43 -7.28 3.04
N PRO A 332 -5.21 -6.20 3.13
CA PRO A 332 -5.65 -5.62 4.39
C PRO A 332 -6.73 -6.49 5.04
N CYS A 333 -6.37 -7.25 6.08
CA CYS A 333 -7.25 -8.23 6.74
C CYS A 333 -7.78 -7.76 8.11
N THR A 334 -7.37 -6.57 8.59
CA THR A 334 -7.82 -6.02 9.89
C THR A 334 -9.35 -5.83 9.92
N GLY A 335 -9.93 -5.97 11.11
CA GLY A 335 -11.36 -5.69 11.31
C GLY A 335 -12.31 -6.69 10.64
N GLY A 336 -11.86 -7.92 10.40
CA GLY A 336 -12.68 -8.98 9.78
C GLY A 336 -12.68 -8.95 8.24
N ALA A 337 -11.87 -8.11 7.62
CA ALA A 337 -11.83 -7.96 6.16
C ALA A 337 -11.28 -9.19 5.41
N ALA A 338 -10.60 -10.12 6.10
CA ALA A 338 -9.99 -11.31 5.49
C ALA A 338 -10.95 -12.09 4.57
N GLY A 339 -12.22 -12.27 5.00
CA GLY A 339 -13.26 -12.95 4.24
C GLY A 339 -13.63 -12.28 2.91
N ALA A 340 -13.42 -10.98 2.81
CA ALA A 340 -13.70 -10.22 1.59
C ALA A 340 -12.48 -10.15 0.65
N VAL A 341 -11.27 -10.04 1.21
CA VAL A 341 -10.08 -9.72 0.40
C VAL A 341 -9.26 -10.93 -0.03
N LEU A 342 -9.23 -12.03 0.73
CA LEU A 342 -8.43 -13.22 0.40
C LEU A 342 -9.07 -14.13 -0.68
N PRO A 343 -10.36 -14.49 -0.59
CA PRO A 343 -10.97 -15.46 -1.49
C PRO A 343 -10.85 -15.11 -2.98
N PRO A 344 -10.92 -13.83 -3.42
CA PRO A 344 -10.77 -13.50 -4.84
C PRO A 344 -9.40 -13.87 -5.43
N PHE A 345 -8.34 -13.94 -4.62
CA PHE A 345 -7.00 -14.30 -5.09
C PHE A 345 -6.72 -15.81 -5.07
N ALA A 346 -7.39 -16.55 -4.19
CA ALA A 346 -7.12 -17.97 -3.97
C ALA A 346 -7.15 -18.83 -5.27
N PRO A 347 -8.10 -18.64 -6.21
CA PRO A 347 -8.15 -19.43 -7.46
C PRO A 347 -6.98 -19.16 -8.43
N HIS A 348 -6.23 -18.08 -8.23
CA HIS A 348 -5.16 -17.62 -9.12
C HIS A 348 -3.75 -17.91 -8.56
N THR A 349 -3.67 -18.56 -7.39
CA THR A 349 -2.39 -18.91 -6.77
C THR A 349 -1.70 -20.08 -7.49
N ARG A 350 -0.36 -20.07 -7.41
CA ARG A 350 0.51 -21.15 -7.91
C ARG A 350 1.46 -21.54 -6.78
N PRO A 351 2.15 -22.69 -6.86
CA PRO A 351 3.20 -23.03 -5.92
C PRO A 351 4.22 -21.88 -5.81
N GLY A 352 4.43 -21.37 -4.60
CA GLY A 352 5.31 -20.23 -4.32
C GLY A 352 4.63 -18.86 -4.33
N THR A 353 3.37 -18.74 -4.73
CA THR A 353 2.59 -17.48 -4.59
C THR A 353 2.43 -17.12 -3.13
N THR A 354 2.67 -15.86 -2.80
CA THR A 354 2.39 -15.30 -1.47
C THR A 354 1.05 -14.58 -1.44
N LEU A 355 0.16 -15.05 -0.57
CA LEU A 355 -0.98 -14.28 -0.09
C LEU A 355 -0.70 -13.87 1.36
N ALA A 356 -0.24 -12.64 1.57
CA ALA A 356 0.10 -12.14 2.88
C ALA A 356 -1.10 -11.42 3.51
N ALA A 357 -1.61 -11.97 4.63
CA ALA A 357 -2.67 -11.33 5.40
C ALA A 357 -2.06 -10.27 6.33
N ASN A 358 -2.40 -9.00 6.09
CA ASN A 358 -1.88 -7.86 6.85
C ASN A 358 -2.86 -7.47 7.97
N PHE A 359 -2.38 -7.57 9.22
CA PHE A 359 -3.14 -7.22 10.42
C PHE A 359 -2.49 -6.05 11.14
N THR A 360 -3.28 -5.04 11.50
CA THR A 360 -2.87 -4.01 12.42
C THR A 360 -2.73 -4.61 13.83
N VAL A 361 -1.53 -4.49 14.41
CA VAL A 361 -1.19 -5.03 15.73
C VAL A 361 -1.01 -3.94 16.79
N VAL A 362 -1.47 -2.75 16.52
CA VAL A 362 -1.47 -1.59 17.41
C VAL A 362 -2.90 -1.30 17.82
N GLU A 363 -3.23 -1.53 19.08
CA GLU A 363 -4.61 -1.36 19.60
C GLU A 363 -5.11 0.08 19.37
N GLY A 364 -4.27 1.08 19.63
CA GLY A 364 -4.59 2.50 19.41
C GLY A 364 -4.80 2.90 17.93
N MET A 365 -4.52 2.00 16.99
CA MET A 365 -4.77 2.16 15.55
C MET A 365 -5.91 1.24 15.05
N GLY A 366 -6.75 0.74 15.95
CA GLY A 366 -7.85 -0.16 15.61
C GLY A 366 -7.43 -1.61 15.40
N GLY A 367 -6.21 -1.99 15.78
CA GLY A 367 -5.74 -3.37 15.80
C GLY A 367 -6.30 -4.17 16.99
N ALA A 368 -6.21 -5.49 16.89
CA ALA A 368 -6.64 -6.40 17.94
C ALA A 368 -5.56 -7.49 18.18
N PRO A 369 -4.38 -7.14 18.72
CA PRO A 369 -3.25 -8.07 18.87
C PRO A 369 -3.62 -9.30 19.72
N GLY A 370 -4.55 -9.18 20.67
CA GLY A 370 -5.06 -10.30 21.46
C GLY A 370 -5.88 -11.33 20.68
N ARG A 371 -6.39 -10.96 19.49
CA ARG A 371 -7.13 -11.86 18.60
C ARG A 371 -6.29 -12.39 17.44
N LEU A 372 -5.04 -12.00 17.34
CA LEU A 372 -4.18 -12.29 16.18
C LEU A 372 -4.10 -13.79 15.85
N ALA A 373 -4.10 -14.68 16.85
CA ALA A 373 -4.05 -16.13 16.61
C ALA A 373 -5.32 -16.63 15.91
N GLU A 374 -6.49 -16.16 16.34
CA GLU A 374 -7.79 -16.49 15.74
C GLU A 374 -7.91 -15.94 14.32
N ASP A 375 -7.58 -14.64 14.16
CA ASP A 375 -7.66 -13.94 12.89
C ASP A 375 -6.68 -14.54 11.85
N ALA A 376 -5.46 -14.93 12.28
CA ALA A 376 -4.47 -15.59 11.45
C ALA A 376 -4.90 -17.00 11.03
N ALA A 377 -5.49 -17.78 11.96
CA ALA A 377 -6.04 -19.11 11.63
C ALA A 377 -7.19 -19.00 10.61
N HIS A 378 -8.07 -18.01 10.78
CA HIS A 378 -9.11 -17.71 9.80
C HIS A 378 -8.55 -17.32 8.45
N ALA A 379 -7.57 -16.42 8.39
CA ALA A 379 -6.91 -16.03 7.15
C ALA A 379 -6.22 -17.22 6.46
N ALA A 380 -5.57 -18.11 7.23
CA ALA A 380 -4.97 -19.33 6.69
C ALA A 380 -6.02 -20.25 6.04
N ALA A 381 -7.19 -20.40 6.67
CA ALA A 381 -8.30 -21.17 6.11
C ALA A 381 -8.86 -20.58 4.81
N LEU A 382 -8.67 -19.26 4.60
CA LEU A 382 -9.03 -18.55 3.37
C LEU A 382 -7.89 -18.49 2.32
N GLY A 383 -6.76 -19.16 2.59
CA GLY A 383 -5.66 -19.29 1.64
C GLY A 383 -4.46 -18.37 1.90
N ALA A 384 -4.42 -17.62 2.99
CA ALA A 384 -3.22 -16.86 3.36
C ALA A 384 -2.03 -17.80 3.60
N THR A 385 -0.87 -17.42 3.09
CA THR A 385 0.38 -18.16 3.21
C THR A 385 1.36 -17.52 4.16
N GLU A 386 1.22 -16.22 4.41
CA GLU A 386 2.07 -15.43 5.28
C GLU A 386 1.25 -14.40 6.07
N LEU A 387 1.83 -13.89 7.15
CA LEU A 387 1.28 -12.80 7.95
C LEU A 387 2.13 -11.54 7.81
N ARG A 388 1.46 -10.39 7.91
CA ARG A 388 2.09 -9.09 8.09
C ARG A 388 1.55 -8.45 9.35
N LEU A 389 2.46 -7.92 10.17
CA LEU A 389 2.17 -7.32 11.47
C LEU A 389 2.40 -5.82 11.39
N TYR A 390 1.35 -5.09 11.05
CA TYR A 390 1.36 -3.65 10.87
C TYR A 390 0.96 -2.96 12.18
N HIS A 391 1.75 -2.22 12.84
CA HIS A 391 3.14 -1.85 12.64
C HIS A 391 3.90 -2.14 13.95
N ALA A 392 4.81 -3.12 13.92
CA ALA A 392 5.49 -3.56 15.15
C ALA A 392 6.36 -2.46 15.78
N GLY A 393 6.91 -1.53 14.98
CA GLY A 393 7.66 -0.38 15.49
C GLY A 393 6.83 0.57 16.35
N LEU A 394 5.54 0.75 16.02
CA LEU A 394 4.60 1.63 16.71
C LEU A 394 3.92 0.96 17.91
N ALA A 395 3.90 -0.37 17.97
CA ALA A 395 3.18 -1.15 18.97
C ALA A 395 3.75 -0.92 20.37
N SER A 396 2.88 -0.94 21.38
CA SER A 396 3.26 -0.92 22.78
C SER A 396 3.92 -2.24 23.21
N GLY A 397 4.51 -2.26 24.41
CA GLY A 397 5.01 -3.52 24.99
C GLY A 397 3.91 -4.57 25.14
N ALA A 398 2.73 -4.16 25.60
CA ALA A 398 1.58 -5.06 25.77
C ALA A 398 1.07 -5.63 24.44
N ASP A 399 0.98 -4.79 23.38
CA ASP A 399 0.63 -5.26 22.04
C ASP A 399 1.60 -6.34 21.55
N LEU A 400 2.92 -6.13 21.72
CA LEU A 400 3.94 -7.08 21.27
C LEU A 400 3.98 -8.35 22.12
N GLU A 401 3.67 -8.29 23.41
CA GLU A 401 3.49 -9.49 24.25
C GLU A 401 2.33 -10.35 23.73
N ALA A 402 1.21 -9.72 23.38
CA ALA A 402 0.08 -10.41 22.77
C ALA A 402 0.43 -11.02 21.40
N VAL A 403 1.14 -10.27 20.54
CA VAL A 403 1.65 -10.75 19.25
C VAL A 403 2.56 -11.97 19.44
N ALA A 404 3.54 -11.90 20.36
CA ALA A 404 4.45 -13.01 20.63
C ALA A 404 3.71 -14.24 21.16
N ALA A 405 2.69 -14.06 22.00
CA ALA A 405 1.84 -15.14 22.47
C ALA A 405 1.07 -15.81 21.31
N ALA A 406 0.48 -14.99 20.42
CA ALA A 406 -0.23 -15.48 19.24
C ALA A 406 0.70 -16.28 18.30
N LEU A 407 1.90 -15.76 17.99
CA LEU A 407 2.84 -16.43 17.10
C LEU A 407 3.33 -17.78 17.68
N ARG A 408 3.49 -17.90 19.00
CA ARG A 408 3.81 -19.20 19.64
C ARG A 408 2.68 -20.23 19.48
N THR A 409 1.44 -19.78 19.38
CA THR A 409 0.29 -20.68 19.18
C THR A 409 0.18 -21.17 17.73
N LEU A 410 0.65 -20.37 16.78
CA LEU A 410 0.60 -20.65 15.34
C LEU A 410 1.76 -21.49 14.83
N GLY A 411 2.89 -21.51 15.51
CA GLY A 411 4.12 -22.27 15.15
C GLY A 411 4.21 -23.55 15.93
#